data_7e7ab75736f25c8df1d2efe974451720
#
_entry.id   7e7ab75736f25c8df1d2efe974451720
#
_cell.length_a   1.000
_cell.length_b   1.000
_cell.length_c   1.000
_cell.angle_alpha   90.00
_cell.angle_beta   90.00
_cell.angle_gamma   90.00
#
_symmetry.space_group_name_H-M   'P 1'
#
loop_
_entity.id
_entity.type
_entity.pdbx_description
1 polymer ?
#
loop_
_entity_poly.entity_id
_entity_poly.type
_entity_poly.pdbx_seq_one_letter_code
_entity_poly.pdbx_strand_id
1 'polypeptide(L)'
;MRDVRDQYLPPDHDAFVGAEPPTGRVIVIAPTRAACETIELAVGLHIETYLEKHYGTRVRELARARRGFGIVAGTGSGKTLAIRPIAEELLGTTELRVGVINREREATPETPSWNIVIVTTGIARRWFQDGDILPQDTLIVDEIHQTSAELELCLALGKRVGCRFIWLSATVDPTFYRTYLDSADVLEVYAFDPQKAAKVDVVNKEPTEFLDDRFLQGVYKQKRGVALFVPTRKGVEQAAAYVQERAPRINTAF
;
A
#
# COMPACT_ATOMS: atom_id res chain seq x y z
N MET A 1 5.47 1.22 -33.53
CA MET A 1 5.04 0.91 -32.16
C MET A 1 3.81 0.04 -32.28
N ARG A 2 3.85 -1.21 -31.81
CA ARG A 2 2.63 -2.04 -31.74
C ARG A 2 1.77 -1.45 -30.63
N ASP A 3 0.47 -1.30 -30.90
CA ASP A 3 -0.48 -0.78 -29.95
C ASP A 3 -0.50 -1.68 -28.71
N VAL A 4 -0.12 -1.13 -27.55
CA VAL A 4 -0.06 -1.88 -26.28
C VAL A 4 -1.43 -2.43 -25.92
N ARG A 5 -2.53 -1.82 -26.43
CA ARG A 5 -3.90 -2.32 -26.26
C ARG A 5 -4.07 -3.76 -26.73
N ASP A 6 -3.43 -4.13 -27.87
CA ASP A 6 -3.55 -5.48 -28.42
C ASP A 6 -2.86 -6.54 -27.57
N GLN A 7 -1.98 -6.12 -26.63
CA GLN A 7 -1.28 -7.02 -25.72
C GLN A 7 -2.08 -7.33 -24.44
N TYR A 8 -3.10 -6.51 -24.11
CA TYR A 8 -3.87 -6.61 -22.88
C TYR A 8 -5.34 -6.98 -23.08
N LEU A 9 -5.81 -7.05 -24.33
CA LEU A 9 -7.14 -7.54 -24.66
C LEU A 9 -7.08 -9.06 -24.85
N PRO A 10 -8.02 -9.82 -24.28
CA PRO A 10 -8.13 -11.23 -24.63
C PRO A 10 -8.39 -11.37 -26.14
N PRO A 11 -7.88 -12.43 -26.80
CA PRO A 11 -7.88 -12.59 -28.24
C PRO A 11 -9.28 -12.66 -28.90
N ASP A 12 -10.36 -12.69 -28.13
CA ASP A 12 -11.74 -12.80 -28.61
C ASP A 12 -12.64 -11.64 -28.12
N HIS A 13 -12.26 -10.41 -28.43
CA HIS A 13 -13.09 -9.25 -28.08
C HIS A 13 -14.47 -9.27 -28.76
N ASP A 14 -14.61 -9.95 -29.90
CA ASP A 14 -15.85 -10.03 -30.67
C ASP A 14 -16.82 -11.17 -30.23
N ALA A 15 -16.38 -12.03 -29.30
CA ALA A 15 -17.20 -13.17 -28.84
C ALA A 15 -18.17 -12.84 -27.70
N PHE A 16 -18.19 -11.60 -27.19
CA PHE A 16 -18.96 -11.19 -26.01
C PHE A 16 -20.21 -10.35 -26.32
N VAL A 17 -20.93 -10.64 -27.38
CA VAL A 17 -22.25 -10.06 -27.59
C VAL A 17 -23.24 -10.78 -26.67
N GLY A 18 -23.51 -10.22 -25.48
CA GLY A 18 -24.52 -10.71 -24.53
C GLY A 18 -23.99 -11.25 -23.18
N ALA A 19 -22.69 -11.31 -22.99
CA ALA A 19 -22.11 -11.60 -21.67
C ALA A 19 -21.97 -10.32 -20.83
N GLU A 20 -22.07 -10.43 -19.50
CA GLU A 20 -21.68 -9.34 -18.61
C GLU A 20 -20.26 -8.88 -18.98
N PRO A 21 -20.00 -7.55 -19.02
CA PRO A 21 -18.68 -7.05 -19.36
C PRO A 21 -17.63 -7.73 -18.47
N PRO A 22 -16.50 -8.14 -19.04
CA PRO A 22 -15.48 -8.82 -18.26
C PRO A 22 -15.16 -7.98 -17.02
N THR A 23 -15.10 -8.62 -15.87
CA THR A 23 -14.66 -7.97 -14.65
C THR A 23 -13.27 -7.36 -14.92
N GLY A 24 -13.14 -6.05 -14.80
CA GLY A 24 -11.88 -5.36 -15.06
C GLY A 24 -10.78 -5.86 -14.09
N ARG A 25 -9.55 -5.58 -14.45
CA ARG A 25 -8.41 -5.91 -13.59
C ARG A 25 -8.43 -5.08 -12.30
N VAL A 26 -7.74 -5.58 -11.30
CA VAL A 26 -7.37 -4.81 -10.11
C VAL A 26 -5.97 -4.25 -10.33
N ILE A 27 -5.84 -2.95 -10.39
CA ILE A 27 -4.55 -2.26 -10.53
C ILE A 27 -4.21 -1.62 -9.19
N VAL A 28 -3.12 -2.07 -8.56
CA VAL A 28 -2.67 -1.54 -7.28
C VAL A 28 -1.57 -0.52 -7.51
N ILE A 29 -1.81 0.72 -7.12
CA ILE A 29 -0.85 1.81 -7.24
C ILE A 29 -0.09 1.95 -5.92
N ALA A 30 1.20 1.72 -5.98
CA ALA A 30 2.12 1.79 -4.84
C ALA A 30 3.01 3.05 -4.92
N PRO A 31 3.36 3.67 -3.78
CA PRO A 31 4.17 4.88 -3.76
C PRO A 31 5.63 4.66 -4.19
N THR A 32 6.15 3.45 -3.96
CA THR A 32 7.55 3.11 -4.23
C THR A 32 7.70 1.69 -4.78
N ARG A 33 8.87 1.36 -5.32
CA ARG A 33 9.20 -0.02 -5.74
C ARG A 33 9.18 -1.00 -4.58
N ALA A 34 9.76 -0.62 -3.44
CA ALA A 34 9.75 -1.46 -2.25
C ALA A 34 8.32 -1.76 -1.78
N ALA A 35 7.41 -0.78 -1.90
CA ALA A 35 6.00 -0.99 -1.61
C ALA A 35 5.36 -1.99 -2.59
N CYS A 36 5.73 -1.98 -3.89
CA CYS A 36 5.25 -3.00 -4.84
C CYS A 36 5.61 -4.42 -4.40
N GLU A 37 6.85 -4.64 -3.95
CA GLU A 37 7.31 -5.95 -3.46
C GLU A 37 6.57 -6.37 -2.19
N THR A 38 6.36 -5.42 -1.27
CA THR A 38 5.59 -5.68 -0.04
C THR A 38 4.14 -6.06 -0.37
N ILE A 39 3.50 -5.39 -1.32
CA ILE A 39 2.13 -5.69 -1.76
C ILE A 39 2.08 -7.05 -2.46
N GLU A 40 3.05 -7.37 -3.33
CA GLU A 40 3.14 -8.67 -4.00
C GLU A 40 3.17 -9.81 -2.98
N LEU A 41 4.04 -9.69 -1.96
CA LEU A 41 4.10 -10.65 -0.85
C LEU A 41 2.78 -10.71 -0.07
N ALA A 42 2.20 -9.56 0.26
CA ALA A 42 0.96 -9.48 1.03
C ALA A 42 -0.22 -10.14 0.30
N VAL A 43 -0.33 -9.96 -1.02
CA VAL A 43 -1.36 -10.61 -1.83
C VAL A 43 -1.15 -12.13 -1.89
N GLY A 44 0.10 -12.61 -1.81
CA GLY A 44 0.43 -14.05 -1.75
C GLY A 44 0.14 -14.72 -0.39
N LEU A 45 -0.09 -13.93 0.69
CA LEU A 45 -0.20 -14.46 2.05
C LEU A 45 -1.65 -14.54 2.52
N HIS A 46 -1.95 -15.60 3.28
CA HIS A 46 -3.18 -15.73 4.07
C HIS A 46 -2.82 -15.56 5.55
N ILE A 47 -2.91 -14.32 6.04
CA ILE A 47 -2.61 -14.00 7.43
C ILE A 47 -3.82 -13.33 8.06
N GLU A 48 -4.28 -13.86 9.19
CA GLU A 48 -5.29 -13.20 10.00
C GLU A 48 -4.68 -11.97 10.69
N THR A 49 -5.04 -10.79 10.20
CA THR A 49 -4.64 -9.50 10.77
C THR A 49 -5.69 -8.97 11.73
N TYR A 50 -5.37 -7.90 12.45
CA TYR A 50 -6.37 -7.20 13.26
C TYR A 50 -7.56 -6.72 12.39
N LEU A 51 -7.27 -6.15 11.23
CA LEU A 51 -8.30 -5.69 10.29
C LEU A 51 -9.16 -6.87 9.80
N GLU A 52 -8.54 -7.97 9.39
CA GLU A 52 -9.26 -9.16 8.94
C GLU A 52 -10.15 -9.74 10.03
N LYS A 53 -9.60 -9.91 11.23
CA LYS A 53 -10.32 -10.50 12.37
C LYS A 53 -11.56 -9.70 12.79
N HIS A 54 -11.45 -8.38 12.83
CA HIS A 54 -12.50 -7.53 13.38
C HIS A 54 -13.39 -6.87 12.33
N TYR A 55 -12.91 -6.72 11.10
CA TYR A 55 -13.56 -5.97 10.04
C TYR A 55 -13.60 -6.69 8.69
N GLY A 56 -13.05 -7.91 8.58
CA GLY A 56 -12.95 -8.66 7.32
C GLY A 56 -14.29 -8.84 6.62
N THR A 57 -15.36 -9.16 7.37
CA THR A 57 -16.72 -9.25 6.81
C THR A 57 -17.15 -7.92 6.19
N ARG A 58 -16.94 -6.81 6.90
CA ARG A 58 -17.31 -5.48 6.39
C ARG A 58 -16.49 -5.08 5.15
N VAL A 59 -15.20 -5.39 5.13
CA VAL A 59 -14.33 -5.15 3.97
C VAL A 59 -14.85 -5.90 2.74
N ARG A 60 -15.23 -7.18 2.88
CA ARG A 60 -15.79 -7.97 1.79
C ARG A 60 -17.15 -7.44 1.32
N GLU A 61 -18.02 -7.02 2.22
CA GLU A 61 -19.30 -6.39 1.87
C GLU A 61 -19.09 -5.13 1.02
N LEU A 62 -18.15 -4.26 1.42
CA LEU A 62 -17.80 -3.06 0.67
C LEU A 62 -17.27 -3.39 -0.72
N ALA A 63 -16.42 -4.40 -0.84
CA ALA A 63 -15.90 -4.86 -2.13
C ALA A 63 -17.01 -5.42 -3.02
N ARG A 64 -17.93 -6.25 -2.49
CA ARG A 64 -19.10 -6.81 -3.22
C ARG A 64 -20.05 -5.75 -3.70
N ALA A 65 -20.20 -4.66 -2.97
CA ALA A 65 -21.04 -3.53 -3.37
C ALA A 65 -20.60 -2.88 -4.68
N ARG A 66 -19.43 -3.21 -5.18
CA ARG A 66 -18.82 -2.72 -6.44
C ARG A 66 -18.81 -1.19 -6.54
N ARG A 67 -18.70 -0.52 -5.40
CA ARG A 67 -18.58 0.94 -5.29
C ARG A 67 -17.21 1.29 -4.71
N GLY A 68 -16.73 2.50 -4.97
CA GLY A 68 -15.50 3.00 -4.35
C GLY A 68 -15.63 3.12 -2.84
N PHE A 69 -14.57 2.82 -2.10
CA PHE A 69 -14.53 2.99 -0.65
C PHE A 69 -13.09 3.23 -0.15
N GLY A 70 -12.98 3.74 1.06
CA GLY A 70 -11.70 3.92 1.75
C GLY A 70 -11.55 3.05 2.98
N ILE A 71 -10.31 2.75 3.35
CA ILE A 71 -9.95 2.16 4.65
C ILE A 71 -8.90 3.05 5.30
N VAL A 72 -9.23 3.59 6.46
CA VAL A 72 -8.31 4.34 7.31
C VAL A 72 -8.04 3.52 8.56
N ALA A 73 -6.82 3.06 8.71
CA ALA A 73 -6.43 2.20 9.83
C ALA A 73 -4.96 2.40 10.18
N GLY A 74 -4.62 2.37 11.43
CA GLY A 74 -3.26 2.57 11.90
C GLY A 74 -2.23 1.62 11.25
N THR A 75 -0.97 2.01 11.28
CA THR A 75 0.13 1.17 10.80
C THR A 75 0.16 -0.16 11.55
N GLY A 76 0.41 -1.26 10.85
CA GLY A 76 0.41 -2.61 11.41
C GLY A 76 -0.97 -3.26 11.59
N SER A 77 -2.07 -2.58 11.24
CA SER A 77 -3.42 -3.16 11.32
C SER A 77 -3.72 -4.23 10.27
N GLY A 78 -2.94 -4.29 9.19
CA GLY A 78 -3.11 -5.24 8.09
C GLY A 78 -3.76 -4.66 6.83
N LYS A 79 -3.74 -3.34 6.61
CA LYS A 79 -4.31 -2.69 5.42
C LYS A 79 -3.83 -3.28 4.11
N THR A 80 -2.52 -3.38 3.93
CA THR A 80 -1.93 -3.93 2.69
C THR A 80 -2.33 -5.40 2.49
N LEU A 81 -2.44 -6.18 3.57
CA LEU A 81 -2.92 -7.57 3.53
C LEU A 81 -4.41 -7.67 3.17
N ALA A 82 -5.22 -6.63 3.40
CA ALA A 82 -6.61 -6.58 2.98
C ALA A 82 -6.80 -6.45 1.45
N ILE A 83 -5.75 -6.10 0.71
CA ILE A 83 -5.81 -6.03 -0.77
C ILE A 83 -6.22 -7.38 -1.35
N ARG A 84 -5.71 -8.49 -0.81
CA ARG A 84 -6.06 -9.84 -1.27
C ARG A 84 -7.56 -10.13 -1.18
N PRO A 85 -8.22 -10.13 0.00
CA PRO A 85 -9.64 -10.41 0.09
C PRO A 85 -10.51 -9.40 -0.67
N ILE A 86 -10.08 -8.15 -0.78
CA ILE A 86 -10.75 -7.16 -1.61
C ILE A 86 -10.70 -7.59 -3.08
N ALA A 87 -9.54 -7.97 -3.59
CA ALA A 87 -9.37 -8.40 -4.98
C ALA A 87 -10.15 -9.68 -5.27
N GLU A 88 -10.15 -10.66 -4.37
CA GLU A 88 -10.94 -11.89 -4.49
C GLU A 88 -12.44 -11.59 -4.67
N GLU A 89 -12.98 -10.67 -3.89
CA GLU A 89 -14.39 -10.28 -3.99
C GLU A 89 -14.69 -9.48 -5.27
N LEU A 90 -13.78 -8.59 -5.69
CA LEU A 90 -13.94 -7.80 -6.91
C LEU A 90 -13.88 -8.66 -8.17
N LEU A 91 -12.98 -9.62 -8.19
CA LEU A 91 -12.73 -10.50 -9.34
C LEU A 91 -13.64 -11.75 -9.34
N GLY A 92 -14.29 -12.04 -8.19
CA GLY A 92 -15.12 -13.23 -8.03
C GLY A 92 -14.33 -14.54 -8.12
N THR A 93 -13.03 -14.51 -7.81
CA THR A 93 -12.14 -15.68 -7.86
C THR A 93 -11.06 -15.60 -6.80
N THR A 94 -10.64 -16.76 -6.31
CA THR A 94 -9.47 -16.90 -5.43
C THR A 94 -8.18 -17.16 -6.23
N GLU A 95 -8.27 -17.40 -7.54
CA GLU A 95 -7.14 -17.55 -8.43
C GLU A 95 -6.58 -16.18 -8.82
N LEU A 96 -5.74 -15.64 -7.95
CA LEU A 96 -5.10 -14.35 -8.17
C LEU A 96 -3.80 -14.53 -8.93
N ARG A 97 -3.78 -14.05 -10.17
CA ARG A 97 -2.58 -13.97 -11.00
C ARG A 97 -2.01 -12.57 -10.86
N VAL A 98 -0.94 -12.48 -10.06
CA VAL A 98 -0.34 -11.23 -9.63
C VAL A 98 0.89 -10.92 -10.46
N GLY A 99 1.00 -9.71 -10.95
CA GLY A 99 2.20 -9.20 -11.60
C GLY A 99 2.61 -7.85 -11.06
N VAL A 100 3.91 -7.57 -11.12
CA VAL A 100 4.50 -6.29 -10.71
C VAL A 100 5.19 -5.66 -11.90
N ILE A 101 4.84 -4.40 -12.20
CA ILE A 101 5.51 -3.60 -13.23
C ILE A 101 6.06 -2.33 -12.60
N ASN A 102 7.36 -2.16 -12.74
CA ASN A 102 8.10 -0.99 -12.31
C ASN A 102 9.30 -0.77 -13.26
N ARG A 103 10.23 0.12 -12.92
CA ARG A 103 11.38 0.40 -13.78
C ARG A 103 12.35 -0.78 -13.96
N GLU A 104 12.33 -1.77 -13.09
CA GLU A 104 13.20 -2.95 -13.12
C GLU A 104 12.49 -4.19 -13.61
N ARG A 105 11.17 -4.23 -13.50
CA ARG A 105 10.31 -5.32 -13.95
C ARG A 105 9.40 -4.80 -15.05
N GLU A 106 9.69 -5.13 -16.28
CA GLU A 106 8.89 -4.76 -17.44
C GLU A 106 7.72 -5.73 -17.66
N ALA A 107 6.77 -5.31 -18.50
CA ALA A 107 5.71 -6.19 -18.95
C ALA A 107 6.29 -7.41 -19.69
N THR A 108 5.76 -8.59 -19.39
CA THR A 108 6.15 -9.85 -20.02
C THR A 108 5.01 -10.37 -20.90
N PRO A 109 5.23 -11.39 -21.75
CA PRO A 109 4.15 -12.04 -22.48
C PRO A 109 3.03 -12.60 -21.60
N GLU A 110 3.29 -12.83 -20.31
CA GLU A 110 2.31 -13.30 -19.32
C GLU A 110 1.45 -12.17 -18.75
N THR A 111 1.86 -10.91 -18.90
CA THR A 111 1.17 -9.74 -18.35
C THR A 111 -0.32 -9.70 -18.68
N PRO A 112 -0.79 -10.06 -19.89
CA PRO A 112 -2.22 -10.10 -20.20
C PRO A 112 -3.01 -11.10 -19.36
N SER A 113 -2.37 -12.12 -18.81
CA SER A 113 -3.02 -13.12 -17.95
C SER A 113 -3.21 -12.66 -16.50
N TRP A 114 -2.55 -11.57 -16.08
CA TRP A 114 -2.62 -11.09 -14.71
C TRP A 114 -3.93 -10.36 -14.45
N ASN A 115 -4.61 -10.75 -13.39
CA ASN A 115 -5.84 -10.10 -12.95
C ASN A 115 -5.61 -9.09 -11.82
N ILE A 116 -4.43 -9.13 -11.19
CA ILE A 116 -3.93 -8.10 -10.29
C ILE A 116 -2.59 -7.61 -10.83
N VAL A 117 -2.47 -6.31 -11.01
CA VAL A 117 -1.21 -5.69 -11.47
C VAL A 117 -0.80 -4.61 -10.48
N ILE A 118 0.38 -4.76 -9.91
CA ILE A 118 0.94 -3.82 -8.94
C ILE A 118 1.93 -2.92 -9.68
N VAL A 119 1.71 -1.62 -9.61
CA VAL A 119 2.49 -0.63 -10.35
C VAL A 119 2.91 0.54 -9.47
N THR A 120 4.02 1.18 -9.81
CA THR A 120 4.36 2.49 -9.23
C THR A 120 3.53 3.60 -9.87
N THR A 121 3.43 4.75 -9.20
CA THR A 121 2.73 5.94 -9.72
C THR A 121 3.22 6.35 -11.11
N GLY A 122 4.53 6.27 -11.37
CA GLY A 122 5.09 6.60 -12.69
C GLY A 122 4.66 5.66 -13.81
N ILE A 123 4.48 4.37 -13.51
CA ILE A 123 3.94 3.38 -14.46
C ILE A 123 2.45 3.63 -14.68
N ALA A 124 1.67 3.79 -13.60
CA ALA A 124 0.23 4.09 -13.69
C ALA A 124 -0.03 5.34 -14.54
N ARG A 125 0.75 6.42 -14.33
CA ARG A 125 0.66 7.64 -15.14
C ARG A 125 0.87 7.36 -16.63
N ARG A 126 1.89 6.56 -16.99
CA ARG A 126 2.15 6.16 -18.37
C ARG A 126 0.98 5.39 -18.96
N TRP A 127 0.46 4.41 -18.24
CA TRP A 127 -0.66 3.59 -18.68
C TRP A 127 -1.94 4.41 -18.89
N PHE A 128 -2.19 5.44 -18.07
CA PHE A 128 -3.27 6.39 -18.35
C PHE A 128 -3.04 7.14 -19.66
N GLN A 129 -1.80 7.56 -19.92
CA GLN A 129 -1.44 8.29 -21.14
C GLN A 129 -1.60 7.42 -22.39
N ASP A 130 -1.23 6.14 -22.29
CA ASP A 130 -1.27 5.18 -23.39
C ASP A 130 -2.69 4.58 -23.58
N GLY A 131 -3.61 4.81 -22.64
CA GLY A 131 -4.97 4.31 -22.68
C GLY A 131 -5.09 2.85 -22.23
N ASP A 132 -4.12 2.34 -21.49
CA ASP A 132 -4.07 0.96 -21.00
C ASP A 132 -4.91 0.73 -19.73
N ILE A 133 -5.34 1.81 -19.05
CA ILE A 133 -6.27 1.75 -17.91
C ILE A 133 -7.68 2.05 -18.42
N LEU A 134 -8.59 1.13 -18.16
CA LEU A 134 -9.94 1.14 -18.70
C LEU A 134 -10.98 1.47 -17.60
N PRO A 135 -12.18 1.96 -17.96
CA PRO A 135 -13.23 2.28 -16.99
C PRO A 135 -13.65 1.11 -16.09
N GLN A 136 -13.55 -0.12 -16.57
CA GLN A 136 -13.88 -1.33 -15.83
C GLN A 136 -12.79 -1.74 -14.83
N ASP A 137 -11.56 -1.21 -14.94
CA ASP A 137 -10.50 -1.49 -13.99
C ASP A 137 -10.80 -0.85 -12.63
N THR A 138 -10.43 -1.55 -11.56
CA THR A 138 -10.50 -1.00 -10.20
C THR A 138 -9.10 -0.61 -9.75
N LEU A 139 -8.94 0.63 -9.34
CA LEU A 139 -7.68 1.15 -8.83
C LEU A 139 -7.66 1.03 -7.31
N ILE A 140 -6.71 0.27 -6.77
CA ILE A 140 -6.42 0.26 -5.34
C ILE A 140 -5.19 1.13 -5.11
N VAL A 141 -5.33 2.19 -4.32
CA VAL A 141 -4.22 3.09 -3.98
C VAL A 141 -3.79 2.80 -2.55
N ASP A 142 -2.64 2.14 -2.40
CA ASP A 142 -2.07 1.88 -1.07
C ASP A 142 -1.26 3.08 -0.59
N GLU A 143 -1.32 3.34 0.71
CA GLU A 143 -0.65 4.46 1.37
C GLU A 143 -0.94 5.83 0.71
N ILE A 144 -2.22 6.10 0.40
CA ILE A 144 -2.64 7.32 -0.34
C ILE A 144 -2.18 8.63 0.34
N HIS A 145 -1.87 8.59 1.64
CA HIS A 145 -1.33 9.73 2.38
C HIS A 145 0.12 10.10 1.98
N GLN A 146 0.84 9.20 1.30
CA GLN A 146 2.14 9.50 0.71
C GLN A 146 1.93 10.25 -0.62
N THR A 147 1.56 11.52 -0.51
CA THR A 147 1.20 12.37 -1.65
C THR A 147 2.41 12.70 -2.52
N SER A 148 2.18 12.77 -3.82
CA SER A 148 3.13 13.24 -4.82
C SER A 148 2.36 13.82 -6.01
N ALA A 149 3.00 14.67 -6.79
CA ALA A 149 2.40 15.21 -8.02
C ALA A 149 2.00 14.10 -9.01
N GLU A 150 2.77 13.01 -9.07
CA GLU A 150 2.43 11.86 -9.92
C GLU A 150 1.19 11.12 -9.41
N LEU A 151 1.06 10.92 -8.07
CA LEU A 151 -0.13 10.30 -7.49
C LEU A 151 -1.37 11.17 -7.73
N GLU A 152 -1.30 12.47 -7.45
CA GLU A 152 -2.40 13.41 -7.69
C GLU A 152 -2.88 13.37 -9.14
N LEU A 153 -1.93 13.33 -10.09
CA LEU A 153 -2.23 13.20 -11.51
C LEU A 153 -2.90 11.85 -11.82
N CYS A 154 -2.43 10.74 -11.24
CA CYS A 154 -3.05 9.42 -11.41
C CYS A 154 -4.50 9.40 -10.90
N LEU A 155 -4.76 10.03 -9.74
CA LEU A 155 -6.12 10.12 -9.21
C LEU A 155 -7.04 10.93 -10.14
N ALA A 156 -6.57 12.07 -10.65
CA ALA A 156 -7.32 12.90 -11.59
C ALA A 156 -7.61 12.16 -12.90
N LEU A 157 -6.60 11.47 -13.45
CA LEU A 157 -6.75 10.69 -14.69
C LEU A 157 -7.70 9.51 -14.50
N GLY A 158 -7.62 8.79 -13.39
CA GLY A 158 -8.52 7.69 -13.06
C GLY A 158 -9.98 8.15 -12.93
N LYS A 159 -10.22 9.30 -12.32
CA LYS A 159 -11.55 9.92 -12.31
C LYS A 159 -12.05 10.25 -13.72
N ARG A 160 -11.19 10.83 -14.54
CA ARG A 160 -11.52 11.16 -15.94
C ARG A 160 -11.86 9.92 -16.77
N VAL A 161 -11.16 8.81 -16.57
CA VAL A 161 -11.44 7.52 -17.21
C VAL A 161 -12.73 6.89 -16.67
N GLY A 162 -13.11 7.20 -15.43
CA GLY A 162 -14.29 6.63 -14.77
C GLY A 162 -13.97 5.35 -13.98
N CYS A 163 -12.71 5.15 -13.59
CA CYS A 163 -12.31 4.01 -12.79
C CYS A 163 -12.93 4.06 -11.39
N ARG A 164 -13.15 2.88 -10.81
CA ARG A 164 -13.47 2.75 -9.39
C ARG A 164 -12.21 2.89 -8.56
N PHE A 165 -12.30 3.59 -7.44
CA PHE A 165 -11.21 3.73 -6.49
C PHE A 165 -11.50 3.01 -5.18
N ILE A 166 -10.48 2.27 -4.71
CA ILE A 166 -10.36 1.81 -3.33
C ILE A 166 -9.05 2.38 -2.81
N TRP A 167 -9.07 2.99 -1.64
CA TRP A 167 -7.88 3.63 -1.12
C TRP A 167 -7.63 3.26 0.34
N LEU A 168 -6.36 3.07 0.65
CA LEU A 168 -5.87 2.64 1.96
C LEU A 168 -4.97 3.70 2.54
N SER A 169 -5.16 4.05 3.80
CA SER A 169 -4.37 5.07 4.48
C SER A 169 -4.17 4.77 5.96
N ALA A 170 -3.06 5.27 6.51
CA ALA A 170 -2.83 5.23 7.95
C ALA A 170 -3.34 6.49 8.66
N THR A 171 -3.23 7.65 8.03
CA THR A 171 -3.31 8.95 8.74
C THR A 171 -3.87 10.08 7.87
N VAL A 172 -4.99 9.89 7.17
CA VAL A 172 -5.61 10.99 6.42
C VAL A 172 -6.92 11.43 7.06
N ASP A 173 -7.29 12.68 6.82
CA ASP A 173 -8.68 13.09 6.92
C ASP A 173 -9.48 12.36 5.81
N PRO A 174 -10.38 11.45 6.17
CA PRO A 174 -11.12 10.69 5.19
C PRO A 174 -12.06 11.54 4.34
N THR A 175 -12.45 12.73 4.83
CA THR A 175 -13.45 13.60 4.20
C THR A 175 -13.01 14.03 2.80
N PHE A 176 -11.73 14.41 2.64
CA PHE A 176 -11.21 14.84 1.35
C PHE A 176 -11.30 13.72 0.31
N TYR A 177 -10.68 12.56 0.57
CA TYR A 177 -10.66 11.46 -0.40
C TYR A 177 -12.02 10.82 -0.60
N ARG A 178 -12.87 10.75 0.43
CA ARG A 178 -14.25 10.31 0.31
C ARG A 178 -15.01 11.13 -0.75
N THR A 179 -14.89 12.44 -0.68
CA THR A 179 -15.55 13.35 -1.63
C THR A 179 -14.86 13.33 -2.99
N TYR A 180 -13.53 13.45 -3.00
CA TYR A 180 -12.76 13.56 -4.25
C TYR A 180 -12.84 12.29 -5.11
N LEU A 181 -12.81 11.10 -4.50
CA LEU A 181 -12.84 9.81 -5.18
C LEU A 181 -14.24 9.17 -5.22
N ASP A 182 -15.28 9.92 -4.91
CA ASP A 182 -16.68 9.47 -4.94
C ASP A 182 -16.90 8.16 -4.15
N SER A 183 -16.24 8.06 -2.99
CA SER A 183 -16.31 6.86 -2.16
C SER A 183 -17.66 6.73 -1.46
N ALA A 184 -18.31 5.59 -1.64
CA ALA A 184 -19.61 5.32 -1.02
C ALA A 184 -19.52 5.25 0.51
N ASP A 185 -18.38 4.75 1.01
CA ASP A 185 -18.15 4.56 2.44
C ASP A 185 -16.66 4.69 2.77
N VAL A 186 -16.35 4.92 4.02
CA VAL A 186 -14.99 4.88 4.57
C VAL A 186 -15.01 4.06 5.84
N LEU A 187 -14.26 2.96 5.85
CA LEU A 187 -14.06 2.15 7.04
C LEU A 187 -12.93 2.77 7.86
N GLU A 188 -13.27 3.38 8.98
CA GLU A 188 -12.30 3.91 9.94
C GLU A 188 -12.07 2.89 11.05
N VAL A 189 -10.82 2.45 11.20
CA VAL A 189 -10.42 1.43 12.17
C VAL A 189 -9.53 2.06 13.22
N TYR A 190 -10.07 2.23 14.38
CA TYR A 190 -9.37 2.76 15.53
C TYR A 190 -8.86 1.59 16.40
N ALA A 191 -7.63 1.17 16.15
CA ALA A 191 -6.96 0.13 16.96
C ALA A 191 -6.23 0.73 18.17
N PHE A 192 -6.76 1.80 18.75
CA PHE A 192 -6.13 2.42 19.91
C PHE A 192 -6.55 1.68 21.19
N ASP A 193 -5.61 0.96 21.77
CA ASP A 193 -5.72 0.43 23.13
C ASP A 193 -5.05 1.41 24.10
N PRO A 194 -5.82 2.15 24.93
CA PRO A 194 -5.23 3.11 25.86
C PRO A 194 -4.25 2.47 26.86
N GLN A 195 -4.40 1.16 27.14
CA GLN A 195 -3.51 0.43 28.04
C GLN A 195 -2.16 0.10 27.38
N LYS A 196 -2.10 0.13 26.05
CA LYS A 196 -0.86 -0.07 25.26
C LYS A 196 -0.26 1.25 24.76
N ALA A 197 -0.86 2.38 25.11
CA ALA A 197 -0.29 3.67 24.76
C ALA A 197 1.12 3.81 25.35
N ALA A 198 2.08 4.10 24.48
CA ALA A 198 3.43 4.39 24.93
C ALA A 198 3.45 5.68 25.76
N LYS A 199 4.18 5.67 26.88
CA LYS A 199 4.47 6.91 27.58
C LYS A 199 5.37 7.76 26.70
N VAL A 200 4.92 8.97 26.38
CA VAL A 200 5.66 9.92 25.55
C VAL A 200 6.25 10.98 26.46
N ASP A 201 7.59 11.07 26.47
CA ASP A 201 8.30 12.15 27.13
C ASP A 201 8.94 13.02 26.03
N VAL A 202 8.60 14.31 25.98
CA VAL A 202 9.19 15.26 25.04
C VAL A 202 10.42 15.89 25.70
N VAL A 203 11.58 15.67 25.09
CA VAL A 203 12.86 16.25 25.56
C VAL A 203 13.51 17.06 24.44
N ASN A 204 14.05 18.21 24.78
CA ASN A 204 14.77 19.05 23.83
C ASN A 204 16.27 18.73 23.91
N LYS A 205 16.66 17.59 23.32
CA LYS A 205 18.04 17.12 23.26
C LYS A 205 18.34 16.55 21.88
N GLU A 206 19.57 16.71 21.44
CA GLU A 206 20.05 16.00 20.26
C GLU A 206 20.07 14.48 20.50
N PRO A 207 19.88 13.65 19.48
CA PRO A 207 19.89 12.19 19.63
C PRO A 207 21.13 11.64 20.33
N THR A 208 22.30 12.20 20.05
CA THR A 208 23.58 11.81 20.67
C THR A 208 23.70 12.21 22.15
N GLU A 209 23.06 13.29 22.56
CA GLU A 209 22.96 13.68 23.96
C GLU A 209 22.00 12.82 24.76
N PHE A 210 20.94 12.33 24.08
CA PHE A 210 19.98 11.41 24.68
C PHE A 210 20.59 10.01 24.87
N LEU A 211 21.42 9.55 23.92
CA LEU A 211 22.12 8.26 23.96
C LEU A 211 23.39 8.32 24.86
N ASP A 212 23.26 8.89 26.05
CA ASP A 212 24.37 8.95 27.01
C ASP A 212 24.73 7.56 27.57
N ASP A 213 25.88 7.47 28.23
CA ASP A 213 26.41 6.22 28.77
C ASP A 213 25.45 5.58 29.78
N ARG A 214 24.70 6.38 30.54
CA ARG A 214 23.72 5.91 31.52
C ARG A 214 22.55 5.23 30.81
N PHE A 215 22.03 5.84 29.74
CA PHE A 215 20.95 5.27 28.93
C PHE A 215 21.40 3.96 28.28
N LEU A 216 22.56 3.97 27.61
CA LEU A 216 23.11 2.79 26.93
C LEU A 216 23.37 1.63 27.90
N GLN A 217 23.93 1.91 29.09
CA GLN A 217 24.08 0.89 30.13
C GLN A 217 22.72 0.33 30.60
N GLY A 218 21.72 1.20 30.71
CA GLY A 218 20.35 0.79 31.07
C GLY A 218 19.75 -0.16 30.04
N VAL A 219 19.89 0.15 28.76
CA VAL A 219 19.44 -0.69 27.63
C VAL A 219 20.11 -2.07 27.69
N TYR A 220 21.42 -2.10 27.86
CA TYR A 220 22.19 -3.34 27.94
C TYR A 220 21.79 -4.21 29.14
N LYS A 221 21.73 -3.61 30.33
CA LYS A 221 21.36 -4.33 31.56
C LYS A 221 19.94 -4.90 31.52
N GLN A 222 18.99 -4.15 30.95
CA GLN A 222 17.58 -4.55 30.86
C GLN A 222 17.30 -5.47 29.67
N LYS A 223 18.28 -5.77 28.83
CA LYS A 223 18.13 -6.56 27.59
C LYS A 223 16.97 -6.07 26.72
N ARG A 224 16.78 -4.76 26.63
CA ARG A 224 15.73 -4.12 25.82
C ARG A 224 16.25 -3.72 24.47
N GLY A 225 15.40 -3.78 23.44
CA GLY A 225 15.65 -3.15 22.15
C GLY A 225 15.25 -1.68 22.18
N VAL A 226 15.99 -0.85 21.43
CA VAL A 226 15.69 0.56 21.20
C VAL A 226 15.62 0.79 19.69
N ALA A 227 14.54 1.40 19.21
CA ALA A 227 14.44 1.87 17.84
C ALA A 227 14.67 3.39 17.84
N LEU A 228 15.69 3.84 17.14
CA LEU A 228 16.02 5.24 16.97
C LEU A 228 15.64 5.69 15.56
N PHE A 229 14.73 6.65 15.46
CA PHE A 229 14.31 7.23 14.19
C PHE A 229 15.03 8.58 13.99
N VAL A 230 15.75 8.70 12.90
CA VAL A 230 16.45 9.94 12.52
C VAL A 230 16.10 10.31 11.07
N PRO A 231 16.09 11.61 10.73
CA PRO A 231 15.52 12.06 9.45
C PRO A 231 16.37 11.75 8.21
N THR A 232 17.62 11.32 8.38
CA THR A 232 18.53 11.10 7.24
C THR A 232 19.32 9.81 7.36
N ARG A 233 19.70 9.19 6.22
CA ARG A 233 20.60 8.02 6.18
C ARG A 233 21.93 8.29 6.90
N LYS A 234 22.52 9.46 6.64
CA LYS A 234 23.75 9.88 7.33
C LYS A 234 23.57 9.93 8.85
N GLY A 235 22.42 10.40 9.32
CA GLY A 235 22.07 10.38 10.75
C GLY A 235 21.99 8.98 11.33
N VAL A 236 21.47 8.01 10.58
CA VAL A 236 21.43 6.59 10.99
C VAL A 236 22.84 6.04 11.16
N GLU A 237 23.71 6.24 10.17
CA GLU A 237 25.11 5.79 10.19
C GLU A 237 25.88 6.43 11.35
N GLN A 238 25.72 7.73 11.57
CA GLN A 238 26.35 8.46 12.66
C GLN A 238 25.88 7.96 14.03
N ALA A 239 24.59 7.75 14.22
CA ALA A 239 24.04 7.23 15.47
C ALA A 239 24.53 5.80 15.76
N ALA A 240 24.56 4.94 14.73
CA ALA A 240 25.08 3.58 14.86
C ALA A 240 26.58 3.58 15.23
N ALA A 241 27.40 4.37 14.56
CA ALA A 241 28.82 4.50 14.87
C ALA A 241 29.06 5.01 16.32
N TYR A 242 28.29 6.03 16.72
CA TYR A 242 28.34 6.58 18.08
C TYR A 242 28.02 5.53 19.14
N VAL A 243 27.00 4.71 18.95
CA VAL A 243 26.63 3.64 19.89
C VAL A 243 27.68 2.53 19.91
N GLN A 244 28.22 2.13 18.75
CA GLN A 244 29.26 1.10 18.66
C GLN A 244 30.56 1.51 19.37
N GLU A 245 30.95 2.79 19.26
CA GLU A 245 32.13 3.32 19.92
C GLU A 245 31.98 3.31 21.45
N ARG A 246 30.81 3.74 21.96
CA ARG A 246 30.59 3.90 23.40
C ARG A 246 30.08 2.64 24.11
N ALA A 247 29.36 1.80 23.39
CA ALA A 247 28.77 0.59 23.94
C ALA A 247 28.94 -0.60 22.99
N PRO A 248 30.15 -1.08 22.73
CA PRO A 248 30.45 -2.13 21.74
C PRO A 248 29.74 -3.48 22.02
N ARG A 249 29.16 -3.62 23.20
CA ARG A 249 28.36 -4.81 23.57
C ARG A 249 26.89 -4.73 23.09
N ILE A 250 26.46 -3.57 22.59
CA ILE A 250 25.11 -3.37 22.05
C ILE A 250 25.18 -3.65 20.54
N ASN A 251 24.40 -4.62 20.09
CA ASN A 251 24.26 -4.87 18.66
C ASN A 251 23.44 -3.74 18.02
N THR A 252 23.96 -3.12 16.99
CA THR A 252 23.27 -2.11 16.18
C THR A 252 22.96 -2.69 14.81
N ALA A 253 21.72 -2.44 14.31
CA ALA A 253 21.29 -2.78 12.96
C ALA A 253 20.58 -1.56 12.34
N PHE A 254 20.74 -1.36 11.02
CA PHE A 254 20.14 -0.24 10.26
C PHE A 254 19.93 -0.62 8.79
#